data_aa354854f9873282fb60a225edeb4a48
#
_entry.id   aa354854f9873282fb60a225edeb4a48
#
_cell.length_a   1.000
_cell.length_b   1.000
_cell.length_c   1.000
_cell.angle_alpha   90.00
_cell.angle_beta   90.00
_cell.angle_gamma   90.00
#
_symmetry.space_group_name_H-M   'P 1'
#
loop_
_entity.id
_entity.type
_entity.pdbx_description
1 polymer ?
#
loop_
_entity_poly.entity_id
_entity_poly.type
_entity_poly.pdbx_seq_one_letter_code
_entity_poly.pdbx_strand_id
1 'polypeptide(L)'
;MTEEPGTRMDPRVARTRAVVLDAASDLLAERGYSGFSVEGVVDRTGVAKTTLYRHWPTRDDLLAAVIGQLAGAGQLPDTGSVRQDLLDFFARRAQAAHTRQWERCMPALVEAAARHPELATMIARLTAQALSQVETLIRRGIERGEIRPGTNPQLAASALMGPLVFRRLLLQEAPTSQRVSAVIDLVMKGISRTEPADRSDT
;
A
#
# COMPACT_ATOMS: atom_id res chain seq x y z
N MET A 1 -11.20 -27.04 -23.70
CA MET A 1 -10.40 -26.00 -23.03
C MET A 1 -11.41 -24.98 -22.53
N THR A 2 -11.91 -25.18 -21.34
CA THR A 2 -13.05 -24.47 -20.76
C THR A 2 -12.49 -23.31 -19.93
N GLU A 3 -12.72 -22.08 -20.41
CA GLU A 3 -12.40 -20.87 -19.64
C GLU A 3 -13.33 -20.83 -18.42
N GLU A 4 -12.75 -20.84 -17.22
CA GLU A 4 -13.48 -20.53 -15.99
C GLU A 4 -13.86 -19.05 -16.00
N PRO A 5 -15.16 -18.71 -15.80
CA PRO A 5 -15.57 -17.32 -15.71
C PRO A 5 -15.08 -16.74 -14.38
N GLY A 6 -14.09 -15.83 -14.44
CA GLY A 6 -13.69 -15.01 -13.31
C GLY A 6 -14.93 -14.40 -12.66
N THR A 7 -15.19 -14.76 -11.41
CA THR A 7 -16.35 -14.35 -10.62
C THR A 7 -16.33 -12.82 -10.46
N ARG A 8 -17.01 -12.10 -11.35
CA ARG A 8 -17.26 -10.66 -11.18
C ARG A 8 -18.08 -10.51 -9.91
N MET A 9 -17.49 -9.88 -8.90
CA MET A 9 -18.19 -9.54 -7.66
C MET A 9 -19.45 -8.70 -8.00
N ASP A 10 -20.61 -9.07 -7.45
CA ASP A 10 -21.85 -8.34 -7.63
C ASP A 10 -21.64 -6.85 -7.26
N PRO A 11 -22.01 -5.90 -8.14
CA PRO A 11 -21.81 -4.47 -7.89
C PRO A 11 -22.45 -4.00 -6.57
N ARG A 12 -23.54 -4.63 -6.13
CA ARG A 12 -24.19 -4.32 -4.84
C ARG A 12 -23.31 -4.75 -3.67
N VAL A 13 -22.70 -5.94 -3.76
CA VAL A 13 -21.77 -6.46 -2.74
C VAL A 13 -20.53 -5.58 -2.67
N ALA A 14 -19.98 -5.19 -3.83
CA ALA A 14 -18.82 -4.28 -3.89
C ALA A 14 -19.12 -2.93 -3.22
N ARG A 15 -20.31 -2.36 -3.48
CA ARG A 15 -20.72 -1.08 -2.88
C ARG A 15 -20.93 -1.20 -1.37
N THR A 16 -21.59 -2.24 -0.88
CA THR A 16 -21.77 -2.50 0.56
C THR A 16 -20.43 -2.68 1.24
N ARG A 17 -19.51 -3.44 0.62
CA ARG A 17 -18.16 -3.64 1.13
C ARG A 17 -17.38 -2.31 1.25
N ALA A 18 -17.46 -1.43 0.26
CA ALA A 18 -16.83 -0.12 0.30
C ALA A 18 -17.38 0.73 1.46
N VAL A 19 -18.71 0.83 1.59
CA VAL A 19 -19.36 1.59 2.68
C VAL A 19 -18.93 1.09 4.07
N VAL A 20 -18.87 -0.23 4.25
CA VAL A 20 -18.44 -0.83 5.52
C VAL A 20 -16.98 -0.52 5.82
N LEU A 21 -16.08 -0.67 4.84
CA LEU A 21 -14.65 -0.42 5.04
C LEU A 21 -14.34 1.07 5.27
N ASP A 22 -15.06 1.97 4.63
CA ASP A 22 -14.92 3.41 4.86
C ASP A 22 -15.37 3.79 6.28
N ALA A 23 -16.53 3.31 6.71
CA ALA A 23 -17.02 3.54 8.07
C ALA A 23 -16.13 2.90 9.14
N ALA A 24 -15.56 1.71 8.85
CA ALA A 24 -14.61 1.04 9.73
C ALA A 24 -13.29 1.81 9.83
N SER A 25 -12.80 2.38 8.72
CA SER A 25 -11.62 3.24 8.71
C SER A 25 -11.82 4.50 9.54
N ASP A 26 -12.98 5.14 9.41
CA ASP A 26 -13.32 6.33 10.20
C ASP A 26 -13.43 6.00 11.70
N LEU A 27 -14.07 4.88 12.05
CA LEU A 27 -14.17 4.42 13.43
C LEU A 27 -12.78 4.16 14.05
N LEU A 28 -11.89 3.52 13.26
CA LEU A 28 -10.51 3.26 13.68
C LEU A 28 -9.73 4.57 13.91
N ALA A 29 -9.91 5.55 13.03
CA ALA A 29 -9.27 6.86 13.17
C ALA A 29 -9.78 7.66 14.38
N GLU A 30 -11.07 7.53 14.72
CA GLU A 30 -11.69 8.26 15.82
C GLU A 30 -11.44 7.61 17.17
N ARG A 31 -11.52 6.28 17.27
CA ARG A 31 -11.51 5.53 18.52
C ARG A 31 -10.23 4.73 18.76
N GLY A 32 -9.33 4.71 17.79
CA GLY A 32 -8.12 3.91 17.83
C GLY A 32 -8.39 2.41 17.79
N TYR A 33 -7.31 1.62 17.92
CA TYR A 33 -7.38 0.15 17.87
C TYR A 33 -8.28 -0.44 18.98
N SER A 34 -8.16 0.04 20.22
CA SER A 34 -8.92 -0.49 21.35
C SER A 34 -10.42 -0.19 21.29
N GLY A 35 -10.79 0.93 20.68
CA GLY A 35 -12.20 1.34 20.49
C GLY A 35 -12.83 0.85 19.20
N PHE A 36 -12.06 0.18 18.34
CA PHE A 36 -12.57 -0.40 17.11
C PHE A 36 -13.39 -1.66 17.38
N SER A 37 -14.63 -1.72 16.86
CA SER A 37 -15.52 -2.87 17.03
C SER A 37 -16.44 -3.06 15.83
N VAL A 38 -16.86 -4.32 15.60
CA VAL A 38 -17.82 -4.66 14.54
C VAL A 38 -19.16 -4.00 14.81
N GLU A 39 -19.60 -3.95 16.08
CA GLU A 39 -20.81 -3.29 16.52
C GLU A 39 -20.81 -1.80 16.18
N GLY A 40 -19.71 -1.11 16.43
CA GLY A 40 -19.58 0.31 16.09
C GLY A 40 -19.66 0.58 14.59
N VAL A 41 -19.23 -0.37 13.75
CA VAL A 41 -19.39 -0.29 12.28
C VAL A 41 -20.83 -0.56 11.88
N VAL A 42 -21.50 -1.53 12.50
CA VAL A 42 -22.94 -1.81 12.30
C VAL A 42 -23.77 -0.56 12.62
N ASP A 43 -23.55 0.04 13.78
CA ASP A 43 -24.28 1.24 14.23
C ASP A 43 -24.10 2.41 13.25
N ARG A 44 -22.90 2.55 12.68
CA ARG A 44 -22.59 3.64 11.76
C ARG A 44 -23.15 3.43 10.35
N THR A 45 -23.20 2.18 9.88
CA THR A 45 -23.58 1.86 8.50
C THR A 45 -25.02 1.42 8.35
N GLY A 46 -25.65 0.93 9.41
CA GLY A 46 -26.95 0.27 9.37
C GLY A 46 -26.94 -1.08 8.64
N VAL A 47 -25.77 -1.58 8.25
CA VAL A 47 -25.64 -2.89 7.59
C VAL A 47 -25.85 -4.00 8.62
N ALA A 48 -26.68 -4.99 8.28
CA ALA A 48 -26.98 -6.08 9.20
C ALA A 48 -25.71 -6.80 9.68
N LYS A 49 -25.61 -7.05 10.99
CA LYS A 49 -24.47 -7.74 11.64
C LYS A 49 -24.14 -9.08 10.96
N THR A 50 -25.16 -9.84 10.56
CA THR A 50 -25.00 -11.11 9.83
C THR A 50 -24.32 -10.93 8.46
N THR A 51 -24.56 -9.79 7.79
CA THR A 51 -23.91 -9.46 6.53
C THR A 51 -22.43 -9.15 6.75
N LEU A 52 -22.08 -8.42 7.80
CA LEU A 52 -20.69 -8.15 8.15
C LEU A 52 -19.94 -9.45 8.46
N TYR A 53 -20.46 -10.29 9.35
CA TYR A 53 -19.81 -11.54 9.75
C TYR A 53 -19.67 -12.54 8.61
N ARG A 54 -20.52 -12.49 7.57
CA ARG A 54 -20.36 -13.30 6.37
C ARG A 54 -19.11 -12.90 5.56
N HIS A 55 -18.75 -11.62 5.55
CA HIS A 55 -17.59 -11.10 4.82
C HIS A 55 -16.33 -11.02 5.69
N TRP A 56 -16.50 -10.76 6.96
CA TRP A 56 -15.44 -10.63 7.94
C TRP A 56 -15.83 -11.38 9.21
N PRO A 57 -15.48 -12.68 9.31
CA PRO A 57 -15.90 -13.53 10.42
C PRO A 57 -15.46 -13.03 11.79
N THR A 58 -14.35 -12.31 11.85
CA THR A 58 -13.80 -11.75 13.09
C THR A 58 -13.57 -10.24 12.99
N ARG A 59 -13.40 -9.59 14.15
CA ARG A 59 -12.96 -8.20 14.24
C ARG A 59 -11.62 -7.99 13.51
N ASP A 60 -10.72 -8.94 13.64
CA ASP A 60 -9.39 -8.85 13.05
C ASP A 60 -9.41 -9.03 11.53
N ASP A 61 -10.34 -9.83 10.99
CA ASP A 61 -10.56 -9.91 9.53
C ASP A 61 -11.07 -8.58 8.98
N LEU A 62 -11.97 -7.92 9.68
CA LEU A 62 -12.43 -6.59 9.28
C LEU A 62 -11.29 -5.56 9.36
N LEU A 63 -10.52 -5.58 10.44
CA LEU A 63 -9.36 -4.70 10.60
C LEU A 63 -8.31 -4.95 9.52
N ALA A 64 -8.00 -6.22 9.21
CA ALA A 64 -7.07 -6.58 8.13
C ALA A 64 -7.56 -6.06 6.77
N ALA A 65 -8.87 -6.14 6.52
CA ALA A 65 -9.45 -5.61 5.29
C ALA A 65 -9.35 -4.08 5.22
N VAL A 66 -9.58 -3.38 6.35
CA VAL A 66 -9.39 -1.92 6.45
C VAL A 66 -7.94 -1.54 6.16
N ILE A 67 -6.98 -2.17 6.83
CA ILE A 67 -5.56 -1.87 6.62
C ILE A 67 -5.13 -2.24 5.18
N GLY A 68 -5.63 -3.36 4.65
CA GLY A 68 -5.39 -3.76 3.26
C GLY A 68 -5.93 -2.75 2.24
N GLN A 69 -7.14 -2.21 2.47
CA GLN A 69 -7.71 -1.13 1.65
C GLN A 69 -6.85 0.14 1.74
N LEU A 70 -6.43 0.51 2.94
CA LEU A 70 -5.54 1.65 3.17
C LEU A 70 -4.17 1.47 2.51
N ALA A 71 -3.67 0.23 2.43
CA ALA A 71 -2.41 -0.09 1.75
C ALA A 71 -2.47 0.01 0.22
N GLY A 72 -3.67 0.01 -0.36
CA GLY A 72 -3.92 0.11 -1.80
C GLY A 72 -3.50 -1.15 -2.55
N ALA A 73 -4.48 -1.96 -2.94
CA ALA A 73 -4.28 -3.08 -3.87
C ALA A 73 -4.66 -2.61 -5.28
N GLY A 74 -3.78 -2.78 -6.25
CA GLY A 74 -4.04 -2.46 -7.65
C GLY A 74 -3.12 -3.23 -8.58
N GLN A 75 -3.49 -3.29 -9.87
CA GLN A 75 -2.63 -3.87 -10.90
C GLN A 75 -1.35 -3.02 -11.01
N LEU A 76 -0.19 -3.69 -11.02
CA LEU A 76 1.08 -3.01 -11.17
C LEU A 76 1.18 -2.35 -12.56
N PRO A 77 1.69 -1.12 -12.63
CA PRO A 77 2.01 -0.48 -13.91
C PRO A 77 3.01 -1.31 -14.70
N ASP A 78 2.93 -1.21 -16.02
CA ASP A 78 3.89 -1.82 -16.95
C ASP A 78 3.96 -0.94 -18.22
N THR A 79 4.64 0.18 -18.09
CA THR A 79 4.76 1.21 -19.14
C THR A 79 5.98 0.98 -20.07
N GLY A 80 6.83 0.00 -19.71
CA GLY A 80 8.11 -0.21 -20.37
C GLY A 80 9.27 0.60 -19.75
N SER A 81 9.01 1.43 -18.74
CA SER A 81 10.01 2.20 -18.00
C SER A 81 9.82 2.02 -16.49
N VAL A 82 10.82 1.50 -15.79
CA VAL A 82 10.76 1.31 -14.34
C VAL A 82 10.53 2.63 -13.59
N ARG A 83 11.13 3.71 -14.08
CA ARG A 83 10.93 5.03 -13.48
C ARG A 83 9.46 5.47 -13.59
N GLN A 84 8.85 5.32 -14.76
CA GLN A 84 7.44 5.67 -14.96
C GLN A 84 6.51 4.72 -14.19
N ASP A 85 6.82 3.42 -14.18
CA ASP A 85 6.08 2.43 -13.40
C ASP A 85 6.06 2.79 -11.89
N LEU A 86 7.21 3.21 -11.34
CA LEU A 86 7.29 3.68 -9.95
C LEU A 86 6.49 4.96 -9.73
N LEU A 87 6.58 5.94 -10.61
CA LEU A 87 5.80 7.18 -10.52
C LEU A 87 4.30 6.90 -10.53
N ASP A 88 3.84 6.06 -11.45
CA ASP A 88 2.42 5.68 -11.57
C ASP A 88 1.95 4.87 -10.36
N PHE A 89 2.79 3.97 -9.86
CA PHE A 89 2.49 3.19 -8.65
C PHE A 89 2.24 4.10 -7.46
N PHE A 90 3.15 5.03 -7.18
CA PHE A 90 3.01 5.94 -6.05
C PHE A 90 1.91 6.98 -6.26
N ALA A 91 1.69 7.46 -7.50
CA ALA A 91 0.61 8.39 -7.83
C ALA A 91 -0.77 7.77 -7.59
N ARG A 92 -0.99 6.52 -8.04
CA ARG A 92 -2.24 5.80 -7.78
C ARG A 92 -2.49 5.60 -6.28
N ARG A 93 -1.46 5.29 -5.51
CA ARG A 93 -1.57 5.18 -4.05
C ARG A 93 -1.89 6.52 -3.39
N ALA A 94 -1.30 7.61 -3.85
CA ALA A 94 -1.58 8.96 -3.33
C ALA A 94 -2.98 9.45 -3.68
N GLN A 95 -3.52 9.05 -4.84
CA GLN A 95 -4.86 9.44 -5.31
C GLN A 95 -5.97 8.58 -4.71
N ALA A 96 -5.66 7.40 -4.17
CA ALA A 96 -6.66 6.56 -3.54
C ALA A 96 -7.36 7.37 -2.44
N ALA A 97 -8.70 7.36 -2.42
CA ALA A 97 -9.53 8.09 -1.45
C ALA A 97 -9.15 7.77 0.01
N HIS A 98 -8.45 6.67 0.20
CA HIS A 98 -7.99 6.16 1.49
C HIS A 98 -6.69 6.81 2.01
N THR A 99 -6.02 7.68 1.25
CA THR A 99 -4.78 8.31 1.70
C THR A 99 -4.99 9.15 2.95
N ARG A 100 -6.10 9.91 3.04
CA ARG A 100 -6.44 10.68 4.24
C ARG A 100 -6.79 9.77 5.43
N GLN A 101 -7.48 8.66 5.19
CA GLN A 101 -7.83 7.68 6.22
C GLN A 101 -6.59 6.95 6.72
N TRP A 102 -5.67 6.57 5.82
CA TRP A 102 -4.36 6.05 6.19
C TRP A 102 -3.61 6.99 7.13
N GLU A 103 -3.60 8.28 6.81
CA GLU A 103 -2.97 9.32 7.62
C GLU A 103 -3.50 9.39 9.04
N ARG A 104 -4.80 9.24 9.17
CA ARG A 104 -5.49 9.31 10.46
C ARG A 104 -5.34 8.02 11.28
N CYS A 105 -5.31 6.86 10.62
CA CYS A 105 -5.27 5.56 11.28
C CYS A 105 -3.87 5.10 11.68
N MET A 106 -2.85 5.39 10.86
CA MET A 106 -1.52 4.82 11.03
C MET A 106 -0.84 5.14 12.36
N PRO A 107 -0.87 6.39 12.88
CA PRO A 107 -0.26 6.68 14.18
C PRO A 107 -0.85 5.81 15.30
N ALA A 108 -2.17 5.69 15.34
CA ALA A 108 -2.89 4.88 16.33
C ALA A 108 -2.58 3.37 16.18
N LEU A 109 -2.46 2.89 14.95
CA LEU A 109 -2.10 1.50 14.68
C LEU A 109 -0.66 1.17 15.08
N VAL A 110 0.30 2.07 14.79
CA VAL A 110 1.71 1.89 15.17
C VAL A 110 1.87 1.92 16.69
N GLU A 111 1.19 2.84 17.37
CA GLU A 111 1.18 2.89 18.83
C GLU A 111 0.59 1.62 19.44
N ALA A 112 -0.54 1.16 18.91
CA ALA A 112 -1.20 -0.05 19.40
C ALA A 112 -0.36 -1.31 19.13
N ALA A 113 0.35 -1.38 18.00
CA ALA A 113 1.21 -2.51 17.63
C ALA A 113 2.34 -2.76 18.65
N ALA A 114 2.79 -1.72 19.35
CA ALA A 114 3.79 -1.87 20.43
C ALA A 114 3.25 -2.68 21.62
N ARG A 115 1.93 -2.75 21.80
CA ARG A 115 1.25 -3.47 22.90
C ARG A 115 0.47 -4.71 22.45
N HIS A 116 0.26 -4.87 21.14
CA HIS A 116 -0.54 -5.94 20.55
C HIS A 116 0.26 -6.69 19.47
N PRO A 117 0.94 -7.81 19.82
CA PRO A 117 1.78 -8.55 18.88
C PRO A 117 1.05 -9.06 17.62
N GLU A 118 -0.23 -9.41 17.75
CA GLU A 118 -1.09 -9.82 16.64
C GLU A 118 -1.27 -8.67 15.63
N LEU A 119 -1.46 -7.45 16.10
CA LEU A 119 -1.54 -6.26 15.24
C LEU A 119 -0.20 -5.94 14.59
N ALA A 120 0.91 -6.06 15.33
CA ALA A 120 2.24 -5.89 14.78
C ALA A 120 2.50 -6.88 13.63
N THR A 121 2.14 -8.14 13.81
CA THR A 121 2.24 -9.19 12.78
C THR A 121 1.39 -8.88 11.56
N MET A 122 0.16 -8.40 11.77
CA MET A 122 -0.73 -8.00 10.68
C MET A 122 -0.15 -6.83 9.87
N ILE A 123 0.31 -5.78 10.54
CA ILE A 123 0.94 -4.62 9.89
C ILE A 123 2.19 -5.04 9.13
N ALA A 124 3.05 -5.89 9.73
CA ALA A 124 4.26 -6.39 9.08
C ALA A 124 3.95 -7.16 7.80
N ARG A 125 2.92 -8.03 7.80
CA ARG A 125 2.48 -8.77 6.61
C ARG A 125 2.02 -7.83 5.49
N LEU A 126 1.19 -6.85 5.82
CA LEU A 126 0.66 -5.91 4.83
C LEU A 126 1.74 -4.97 4.29
N THR A 127 2.69 -4.57 5.14
CA THR A 127 3.87 -3.81 4.72
C THR A 127 4.76 -4.63 3.79
N ALA A 128 5.01 -5.91 4.11
CA ALA A 128 5.77 -6.82 3.25
C ALA A 128 5.09 -7.00 1.89
N GLN A 129 3.76 -7.09 1.84
CA GLN A 129 3.00 -7.16 0.59
C GLN A 129 3.16 -5.87 -0.24
N ALA A 130 3.12 -4.71 0.39
CA ALA A 130 3.34 -3.44 -0.30
C ALA A 130 4.77 -3.31 -0.85
N LEU A 131 5.76 -3.76 -0.07
CA LEU A 131 7.16 -3.80 -0.52
C LEU A 131 7.35 -4.75 -1.70
N SER A 132 6.74 -5.95 -1.68
CA SER A 132 6.87 -6.93 -2.76
C SER A 132 6.36 -6.42 -4.11
N GLN A 133 5.39 -5.51 -4.12
CA GLN A 133 4.93 -4.84 -5.34
C GLN A 133 6.03 -3.95 -5.94
N VAL A 134 6.69 -3.16 -5.10
CA VAL A 134 7.82 -2.32 -5.54
C VAL A 134 9.01 -3.18 -5.96
N GLU A 135 9.30 -4.26 -5.23
CA GLU A 135 10.33 -5.23 -5.62
C GLU A 135 10.08 -5.80 -7.01
N THR A 136 8.81 -6.10 -7.34
CA THR A 136 8.44 -6.60 -8.66
C THR A 136 8.75 -5.58 -9.76
N LEU A 137 8.47 -4.29 -9.54
CA LEU A 137 8.82 -3.23 -10.47
C LEU A 137 10.34 -3.12 -10.65
N ILE A 138 11.11 -3.20 -9.56
CA ILE A 138 12.57 -3.18 -9.62
C ILE A 138 13.12 -4.39 -10.39
N ARG A 139 12.58 -5.61 -10.17
CA ARG A 139 12.97 -6.81 -10.90
C ARG A 139 12.75 -6.66 -12.41
N ARG A 140 11.58 -6.14 -12.81
CA ARG A 140 11.30 -5.82 -14.21
C ARG A 140 12.31 -4.84 -14.79
N GLY A 141 12.71 -3.81 -14.02
CA GLY A 141 13.76 -2.88 -14.43
C GLY A 141 15.14 -3.54 -14.61
N ILE A 142 15.48 -4.53 -13.78
CA ILE A 142 16.69 -5.33 -13.92
C ILE A 142 16.62 -6.18 -15.19
N GLU A 143 15.50 -6.88 -15.42
CA GLU A 143 15.25 -7.73 -16.60
C GLU A 143 15.30 -6.94 -17.90
N ARG A 144 14.79 -5.70 -17.92
CA ARG A 144 14.84 -4.77 -19.04
C ARG A 144 16.21 -4.08 -19.22
N GLY A 145 17.13 -4.26 -18.28
CA GLY A 145 18.46 -3.65 -18.33
C GLY A 145 18.49 -2.16 -17.94
N GLU A 146 17.40 -1.60 -17.42
CA GLU A 146 17.33 -0.23 -16.91
C GLU A 146 18.05 -0.08 -15.56
N ILE A 147 18.05 -1.15 -14.76
CA ILE A 147 18.69 -1.24 -13.45
C ILE A 147 19.89 -2.18 -13.56
N ARG A 148 20.96 -1.87 -12.84
CA ARG A 148 22.20 -2.67 -12.84
C ARG A 148 21.93 -4.12 -12.38
N PRO A 149 22.47 -5.12 -13.04
CA PRO A 149 22.50 -6.50 -12.55
C PRO A 149 23.15 -6.54 -11.15
N GLY A 150 22.60 -7.37 -10.25
CA GLY A 150 23.09 -7.47 -8.86
C GLY A 150 22.50 -6.45 -7.90
N THR A 151 21.66 -5.50 -8.35
CA THR A 151 20.86 -4.66 -7.45
C THR A 151 19.94 -5.54 -6.60
N ASN A 152 19.97 -5.36 -5.28
CA ASN A 152 19.04 -6.04 -4.38
C ASN A 152 17.65 -5.38 -4.46
N PRO A 153 16.60 -6.07 -4.99
CA PRO A 153 15.28 -5.46 -5.17
C PRO A 153 14.62 -5.07 -3.84
N GLN A 154 14.81 -5.86 -2.79
CA GLN A 154 14.24 -5.60 -1.48
C GLN A 154 14.85 -4.35 -0.85
N LEU A 155 16.17 -4.17 -0.95
CA LEU A 155 16.85 -2.98 -0.46
C LEU A 155 16.41 -1.74 -1.24
N ALA A 156 16.32 -1.83 -2.57
CA ALA A 156 15.85 -0.74 -3.42
C ALA A 156 14.40 -0.34 -3.10
N ALA A 157 13.50 -1.32 -2.91
CA ALA A 157 12.12 -1.08 -2.49
C ALA A 157 12.06 -0.39 -1.13
N SER A 158 12.87 -0.84 -0.16
CA SER A 158 12.96 -0.23 1.17
C SER A 158 13.50 1.20 1.11
N ALA A 159 14.49 1.47 0.24
CA ALA A 159 15.03 2.82 0.03
C ALA A 159 14.01 3.77 -0.61
N LEU A 160 13.11 3.27 -1.46
CA LEU A 160 12.02 4.06 -2.04
C LEU A 160 10.90 4.35 -1.02
N MET A 161 10.50 3.33 -0.26
CA MET A 161 9.37 3.45 0.67
C MET A 161 9.75 4.16 1.97
N GLY A 162 10.95 3.88 2.50
CA GLY A 162 11.40 4.34 3.82
C GLY A 162 11.31 5.86 4.01
N PRO A 163 11.88 6.69 3.13
CA PRO A 163 11.82 8.16 3.26
C PRO A 163 10.38 8.69 3.25
N LEU A 164 9.48 8.09 2.47
CA LEU A 164 8.08 8.50 2.38
C LEU A 164 7.33 8.16 3.67
N VAL A 165 7.55 6.96 4.20
CA VAL A 165 6.96 6.50 5.46
C VAL A 165 7.51 7.30 6.64
N PHE A 166 8.82 7.52 6.70
CA PHE A 166 9.48 8.33 7.74
C PHE A 166 8.88 9.72 7.82
N ARG A 167 8.84 10.43 6.69
CA ARG A 167 8.27 11.79 6.65
C ARG A 167 6.81 11.80 7.06
N ARG A 168 6.07 10.78 6.63
CA ARG A 168 4.66 10.64 6.93
C ARG A 168 4.38 10.44 8.41
N LEU A 169 5.05 9.46 9.03
CA LEU A 169 4.79 9.07 10.41
C LEU A 169 5.43 10.00 11.43
N LEU A 170 6.65 10.46 11.18
CA LEU A 170 7.42 11.23 12.17
C LEU A 170 7.36 12.73 11.92
N LEU A 171 7.33 13.18 10.67
CA LEU A 171 7.26 14.61 10.35
C LEU A 171 5.83 15.08 10.03
N GLN A 172 4.85 14.17 9.98
CA GLN A 172 3.44 14.44 9.64
C GLN A 172 3.28 15.17 8.30
N GLU A 173 4.19 14.93 7.36
CA GLU A 173 4.19 15.54 6.05
C GLU A 173 3.56 14.62 5.00
N ALA A 174 2.62 15.17 4.22
CA ALA A 174 2.01 14.44 3.11
C ALA A 174 3.04 14.14 1.99
N PRO A 175 2.99 12.94 1.37
CA PRO A 175 3.79 12.66 0.20
C PRO A 175 3.26 13.48 -0.99
N THR A 176 4.01 14.52 -1.39
CA THR A 176 3.72 15.28 -2.61
C THR A 176 4.32 14.57 -3.82
N SER A 177 3.73 14.75 -5.01
CA SER A 177 4.25 14.20 -6.27
C SER A 177 5.73 14.57 -6.48
N GLN A 178 6.10 15.81 -6.14
CA GLN A 178 7.48 16.30 -6.25
C GLN A 178 8.43 15.53 -5.33
N ARG A 179 8.04 15.25 -4.07
CA ARG A 179 8.86 14.45 -3.14
C ARG A 179 9.00 13.00 -3.59
N VAL A 180 7.89 12.42 -4.04
CA VAL A 180 7.89 11.06 -4.58
C VAL A 180 8.86 10.97 -5.76
N SER A 181 8.77 11.89 -6.73
CA SER A 181 9.70 11.94 -7.86
C SER A 181 11.15 12.10 -7.40
N ALA A 182 11.42 13.01 -6.45
CA ALA A 182 12.77 13.24 -5.94
C ALA A 182 13.37 11.98 -5.28
N VAL A 183 12.59 11.22 -4.51
CA VAL A 183 13.03 9.96 -3.91
C VAL A 183 13.29 8.90 -4.99
N ILE A 184 12.40 8.78 -5.98
CA ILE A 184 12.60 7.87 -7.11
C ILE A 184 13.89 8.24 -7.86
N ASP A 185 14.08 9.51 -8.21
CA ASP A 185 15.25 9.97 -8.95
C ASP A 185 16.56 9.75 -8.17
N LEU A 186 16.53 9.96 -6.84
CA LEU A 186 17.68 9.69 -5.98
C LEU A 186 18.08 8.22 -5.98
N VAL A 187 17.09 7.33 -5.80
CA VAL A 187 17.33 5.88 -5.79
C VAL A 187 17.74 5.40 -7.17
N MET A 188 17.04 5.83 -8.23
CA MET A 188 17.35 5.45 -9.60
C MET A 188 18.77 5.87 -10.02
N LYS A 189 19.23 7.06 -9.67
CA LYS A 189 20.63 7.48 -9.88
C LYS A 189 21.63 6.51 -9.24
N GLY A 190 21.29 5.95 -8.09
CA GLY A 190 22.12 4.98 -7.39
C GLY A 190 22.14 3.58 -7.99
N ILE A 191 21.09 3.17 -8.73
CA ILE A 191 20.91 1.79 -9.21
C ILE A 191 20.79 1.66 -10.72
N SER A 192 20.63 2.74 -11.48
CA SER A 192 20.57 2.71 -12.94
C SER A 192 21.87 2.17 -13.54
N ARG A 193 21.73 1.54 -14.68
CA ARG A 193 22.90 1.13 -15.46
C ARG A 193 23.63 2.38 -15.93
N THR A 194 24.87 2.57 -15.49
CA THR A 194 25.73 3.63 -16.00
C THR A 194 26.12 3.22 -17.42
N GLU A 195 25.82 4.01 -18.43
CA GLU A 195 26.44 3.86 -19.73
C GLU A 195 27.95 3.94 -19.54
N PRO A 196 28.75 3.03 -20.14
CA PRO A 196 30.20 3.21 -20.12
C PRO A 196 30.50 4.57 -20.76
N ALA A 197 31.18 5.42 -20.01
CA ALA A 197 31.67 6.69 -20.54
C ALA A 197 32.42 6.37 -21.84
N ASP A 198 31.95 6.96 -22.95
CA ASP A 198 32.59 6.86 -24.24
C ASP A 198 34.05 7.29 -24.09
N ARG A 199 34.96 6.31 -24.11
CA ARG A 199 36.39 6.55 -24.16
C ARG A 199 36.78 6.82 -25.60
N SER A 200 36.27 7.89 -26.15
CA SER A 200 36.69 8.45 -27.42
C SER A 200 37.45 9.73 -27.11
N ASP A 201 38.68 9.58 -26.66
CA ASP A 201 39.71 10.60 -26.86
C ASP A 201 41.10 9.95 -26.67
N THR A 202 41.67 9.52 -27.74
CA THR A 202 43.13 9.53 -27.97
C THR A 202 43.39 9.55 -29.46
#